data_9fcc0359cdee72b371ae92ede87ad1e3
#
_entry.id   9fcc0359cdee72b371ae92ede87ad1e3
#
_cell.length_a   1.000
_cell.length_b   1.000
_cell.length_c   1.000
_cell.angle_alpha   90.00
_cell.angle_beta   90.00
_cell.angle_gamma   90.00
#
_symmetry.space_group_name_H-M   'P 1'
#
loop_
_entity.id
_entity.type
_entity.pdbx_description
1 polymer ?
#
loop_
_entity_poly.entity_id
_entity_poly.type
_entity_poly.pdbx_seq_one_letter_code
_entity_poly.pdbx_strand_id
1 'polypeptide(L)'
;MIKKKQKIIIANWKMNPVSFVEAENIIKTVKKGMKKSDSRKVIICSPSIYLAKIKPSPQIDLGVQNISWEDKGAYTGEISALMVKNLDIKYTIIGHSERRLYFKETDETVNLKIVSALKNKLQVVLCVGESLEEKNNDQTTEVIERQIQRALQNIKKSQISNLMVAYEPIWAIGTGKIPSQDEVMSMSLFIKKIISNLYDRKTAEKLDILYGGSVNSQNALDFTDNTGMNGLLVGGASLNASEFVRIVNLF
;
A
#
# COMPACT_ATOMS: atom_id res chain seq x y z
N MET A 1 -22.71 -18.91 4.93
CA MET A 1 -22.45 -17.46 5.01
C MET A 1 -21.12 -17.16 4.32
N ILE A 2 -21.11 -16.29 3.29
CA ILE A 2 -19.88 -15.83 2.67
C ILE A 2 -19.16 -14.95 3.68
N LYS A 3 -17.98 -15.37 4.14
CA LYS A 3 -17.18 -14.60 5.12
C LYS A 3 -16.83 -13.26 4.46
N LYS A 4 -17.29 -12.13 5.01
CA LYS A 4 -16.99 -10.80 4.50
C LYS A 4 -15.46 -10.62 4.49
N LYS A 5 -14.90 -10.14 3.36
CA LYS A 5 -13.45 -9.93 3.22
C LYS A 5 -12.99 -8.88 4.23
N GLN A 6 -11.89 -9.14 4.92
CA GLN A 6 -11.31 -8.16 5.88
C GLN A 6 -10.92 -6.88 5.16
N LYS A 7 -11.20 -5.73 5.72
CA LYS A 7 -10.66 -4.45 5.25
C LYS A 7 -9.18 -4.32 5.64
N ILE A 8 -8.36 -3.79 4.76
CA ILE A 8 -6.91 -3.65 4.96
C ILE A 8 -6.58 -2.18 5.16
N ILE A 9 -6.01 -1.84 6.31
CA ILE A 9 -5.65 -0.46 6.67
C ILE A 9 -4.15 -0.41 6.88
N ILE A 10 -3.46 0.27 5.95
CA ILE A 10 -2.00 0.39 5.95
C ILE A 10 -1.61 1.82 6.34
N ALA A 11 -0.81 1.98 7.37
CA ALA A 11 -0.15 3.22 7.71
C ALA A 11 1.18 3.32 6.95
N ASN A 12 1.33 4.31 6.08
CA ASN A 12 2.61 4.68 5.51
C ASN A 12 3.14 5.93 6.24
N TRP A 13 4.07 5.74 7.14
CA TRP A 13 4.64 6.83 7.93
C TRP A 13 5.60 7.73 7.14
N LYS A 14 5.97 7.29 5.93
CA LYS A 14 6.96 8.02 5.11
C LYS A 14 8.25 8.24 5.89
N MET A 15 8.90 9.41 5.79
CA MET A 15 10.14 9.74 6.52
C MET A 15 9.82 10.34 7.90
N ASN A 16 8.93 9.71 8.66
CA ASN A 16 8.49 10.10 10.01
C ASN A 16 8.27 8.85 10.88
N PRO A 17 8.21 9.01 12.22
CA PRO A 17 8.65 10.16 13.01
C PRO A 17 10.19 10.26 13.06
N VAL A 18 10.71 11.33 13.63
CA VAL A 18 12.17 11.56 13.68
C VAL A 18 12.88 10.80 14.82
N SER A 19 12.13 10.21 15.76
CA SER A 19 12.68 9.44 16.87
C SER A 19 11.98 8.11 17.08
N PHE A 20 12.72 7.12 17.60
CA PHE A 20 12.14 5.82 17.97
C PHE A 20 11.12 5.93 19.10
N VAL A 21 11.36 6.85 20.07
CA VAL A 21 10.43 7.08 21.20
C VAL A 21 9.06 7.51 20.68
N GLU A 22 9.03 8.42 19.72
CA GLU A 22 7.79 8.87 19.08
C GLU A 22 7.13 7.74 18.30
N ALA A 23 7.89 6.97 17.51
CA ALA A 23 7.39 5.79 16.80
C ALA A 23 6.76 4.77 17.76
N GLU A 24 7.42 4.48 18.86
CA GLU A 24 6.92 3.57 19.90
C GLU A 24 5.63 4.10 20.55
N ASN A 25 5.55 5.40 20.83
CA ASN A 25 4.37 6.03 21.39
C ASN A 25 3.17 5.97 20.44
N ILE A 26 3.37 6.19 19.13
CA ILE A 26 2.32 6.03 18.13
C ILE A 26 1.80 4.59 18.17
N ILE A 27 2.68 3.58 18.12
CA ILE A 27 2.29 2.17 18.14
C ILE A 27 1.53 1.81 19.43
N LYS A 28 2.02 2.23 20.59
CA LYS A 28 1.37 2.00 21.91
C LYS A 28 -0.04 2.59 21.93
N THR A 29 -0.18 3.82 21.44
CA THR A 29 -1.49 4.50 21.39
C THR A 29 -2.44 3.81 20.44
N VAL A 30 -1.96 3.42 19.24
CA VAL A 30 -2.77 2.67 18.26
C VAL A 30 -3.23 1.34 18.86
N LYS A 31 -2.31 0.54 19.43
CA LYS A 31 -2.65 -0.75 20.08
C LYS A 31 -3.71 -0.59 21.18
N LYS A 32 -3.57 0.44 22.02
CA LYS A 32 -4.50 0.69 23.14
C LYS A 32 -5.88 1.16 22.66
N GLY A 33 -5.92 1.96 21.59
CA GLY A 33 -7.16 2.56 21.09
C GLY A 33 -7.95 1.68 20.13
N MET A 34 -7.32 0.67 19.52
CA MET A 34 -8.00 -0.25 18.60
C MET A 34 -8.98 -1.15 19.34
N LYS A 35 -10.23 -1.17 18.88
CA LYS A 35 -11.22 -2.16 19.30
C LYS A 35 -10.83 -3.54 18.74
N LYS A 36 -11.17 -4.64 19.44
CA LYS A 36 -11.01 -5.99 18.88
C LYS A 36 -11.96 -6.17 17.68
N SER A 37 -11.45 -6.64 16.56
CA SER A 37 -12.25 -6.92 15.38
C SER A 37 -11.50 -7.89 14.45
N ASP A 38 -12.24 -8.86 13.93
CA ASP A 38 -11.75 -9.79 12.89
C ASP A 38 -12.10 -9.29 11.48
N SER A 39 -12.78 -8.13 11.37
CA SER A 39 -13.22 -7.56 10.09
C SER A 39 -12.14 -6.76 9.39
N ARG A 40 -11.00 -6.49 10.03
CA ARG A 40 -9.91 -5.69 9.48
C ARG A 40 -8.53 -6.26 9.77
N LYS A 41 -7.57 -5.84 8.95
CA LYS A 41 -6.13 -6.05 9.13
C LYS A 41 -5.45 -4.68 9.16
N VAL A 42 -4.58 -4.48 10.15
CA VAL A 42 -3.80 -3.24 10.31
C VAL A 42 -2.33 -3.52 10.07
N ILE A 43 -1.71 -2.72 9.20
CA ILE A 43 -0.30 -2.84 8.84
C ILE A 43 0.35 -1.47 9.07
N ILE A 44 1.51 -1.43 9.72
CA ILE A 44 2.30 -0.20 9.88
C ILE A 44 3.60 -0.34 9.10
N CYS A 45 3.75 0.50 8.07
CA CYS A 45 4.99 0.63 7.30
C CYS A 45 5.80 1.80 7.86
N SER A 46 6.74 1.49 8.76
CA SER A 46 7.60 2.48 9.42
C SER A 46 8.93 2.65 8.67
N PRO A 47 9.69 3.73 8.94
CA PRO A 47 11.08 3.80 8.56
C PRO A 47 11.84 2.55 9.00
N SER A 48 12.70 2.02 8.11
CA SER A 48 13.39 0.74 8.34
C SER A 48 14.30 0.72 9.55
N ILE A 49 14.86 1.90 9.93
CA ILE A 49 15.70 2.04 11.12
C ILE A 49 14.99 1.71 12.45
N TYR A 50 13.65 1.72 12.46
CA TYR A 50 12.85 1.41 13.65
C TYR A 50 12.37 -0.04 13.68
N LEU A 51 12.27 -0.70 12.53
CA LEU A 51 11.59 -1.99 12.38
C LEU A 51 12.18 -3.09 13.27
N ALA A 52 13.51 -3.15 13.39
CA ALA A 52 14.18 -4.14 14.26
C ALA A 52 13.91 -3.92 15.76
N LYS A 53 13.48 -2.72 16.16
CA LYS A 53 13.20 -2.39 17.57
C LYS A 53 11.71 -2.50 17.91
N ILE A 54 10.81 -2.49 16.92
CA ILE A 54 9.36 -2.57 17.15
C ILE A 54 9.01 -4.01 17.53
N LYS A 55 8.42 -4.18 18.72
CA LYS A 55 7.97 -5.49 19.17
C LYS A 55 6.76 -5.97 18.36
N PRO A 56 6.76 -7.21 17.88
CA PRO A 56 5.61 -7.80 17.20
C PRO A 56 4.31 -7.67 18.02
N SER A 57 3.18 -7.65 17.33
CA SER A 57 1.86 -7.59 17.96
C SER A 57 0.87 -8.43 17.14
N PRO A 58 0.01 -9.22 17.78
CA PRO A 58 -1.02 -9.97 17.05
C PRO A 58 -2.05 -9.08 16.32
N GLN A 59 -2.15 -7.81 16.72
CA GLN A 59 -3.13 -6.86 16.18
C GLN A 59 -2.59 -6.00 15.03
N ILE A 60 -1.26 -5.92 14.89
CA ILE A 60 -0.61 -5.03 13.94
C ILE A 60 0.52 -5.79 13.27
N ASP A 61 0.40 -5.95 11.96
CA ASP A 61 1.50 -6.41 11.11
C ASP A 61 2.46 -5.26 10.80
N LEU A 62 3.71 -5.58 10.49
CA LEU A 62 4.72 -4.60 10.11
C LEU A 62 5.04 -4.71 8.62
N GLY A 63 5.36 -3.57 8.03
CA GLY A 63 5.81 -3.46 6.65
C GLY A 63 7.01 -2.52 6.52
N VAL A 64 7.77 -2.69 5.46
CA VAL A 64 8.83 -1.76 5.02
C VAL A 64 8.31 -0.88 3.89
N GLN A 65 8.81 0.36 3.80
CA GLN A 65 8.32 1.36 2.84
C GLN A 65 8.93 1.23 1.44
N ASN A 66 9.98 0.43 1.31
CA ASN A 66 10.69 0.14 0.06
C ASN A 66 11.70 -0.98 0.29
N ILE A 67 12.11 -1.64 -0.79
CA ILE A 67 13.22 -2.60 -0.82
C ILE A 67 14.07 -2.39 -2.08
N SER A 68 15.30 -2.90 -2.04
CA SER A 68 16.12 -3.12 -3.23
C SER A 68 15.66 -4.38 -3.99
N TRP A 69 15.98 -4.45 -5.27
CA TRP A 69 15.75 -5.67 -6.07
C TRP A 69 16.84 -6.74 -5.86
N GLU A 70 17.99 -6.37 -5.30
CA GLU A 70 19.07 -7.30 -4.99
C GLU A 70 18.92 -7.89 -3.61
N ASP A 71 19.28 -9.17 -3.46
CA ASP A 71 19.23 -9.87 -2.16
C ASP A 71 20.40 -9.47 -1.24
N LYS A 72 21.59 -9.20 -1.81
CA LYS A 72 22.82 -8.78 -1.13
C LYS A 72 23.84 -8.22 -2.10
N GLY A 73 24.85 -7.51 -1.64
CA GLY A 73 25.96 -7.05 -2.45
C GLY A 73 26.42 -5.63 -2.16
N ALA A 74 27.14 -5.02 -3.11
CA ALA A 74 27.70 -3.68 -3.01
C ALA A 74 26.65 -2.61 -3.38
N TYR A 75 25.62 -2.50 -2.55
CA TYR A 75 24.49 -1.56 -2.71
C TYR A 75 24.34 -0.73 -1.44
N THR A 76 25.31 0.15 -1.21
CA THR A 76 25.41 0.95 0.03
C THR A 76 24.12 1.71 0.31
N GLY A 77 23.54 1.50 1.49
CA GLY A 77 22.31 2.17 1.94
C GLY A 77 21.00 1.43 1.61
N GLU A 78 21.05 0.39 0.74
CA GLU A 78 19.87 -0.37 0.36
C GLU A 78 19.49 -1.45 1.38
N ILE A 79 18.20 -1.78 1.41
CA ILE A 79 17.59 -2.82 2.23
C ILE A 79 17.00 -3.88 1.32
N SER A 80 17.46 -5.12 1.44
CA SER A 80 16.96 -6.21 0.61
C SER A 80 15.68 -6.85 1.15
N ALA A 81 14.93 -7.51 0.26
CA ALA A 81 13.79 -8.33 0.65
C ALA A 81 14.17 -9.44 1.63
N LEU A 82 15.39 -9.98 1.50
CA LEU A 82 15.91 -11.02 2.38
C LEU A 82 16.17 -10.49 3.80
N MET A 83 16.71 -9.26 3.96
CA MET A 83 16.86 -8.61 5.27
C MET A 83 15.51 -8.39 5.94
N VAL A 84 14.50 -7.92 5.18
CA VAL A 84 13.15 -7.69 5.67
C VAL A 84 12.51 -9.00 6.17
N LYS A 85 12.63 -10.07 5.38
CA LYS A 85 12.12 -11.39 5.74
C LYS A 85 12.78 -11.93 7.02
N ASN A 86 14.08 -11.74 7.21
CA ASN A 86 14.81 -12.20 8.40
C ASN A 86 14.42 -11.43 9.68
N LEU A 87 13.71 -10.32 9.56
CA LEU A 87 13.08 -9.61 10.68
C LEU A 87 11.63 -10.03 10.91
N ASP A 88 11.14 -11.11 10.26
CA ASP A 88 9.73 -11.56 10.27
C ASP A 88 8.72 -10.50 9.80
N ILE A 89 9.18 -9.52 9.03
CA ILE A 89 8.33 -8.50 8.42
C ILE A 89 7.75 -9.06 7.12
N LYS A 90 6.44 -8.86 6.94
CA LYS A 90 5.70 -9.54 5.87
C LYS A 90 5.37 -8.64 4.68
N TYR A 91 5.32 -7.31 4.86
CA TYR A 91 4.79 -6.38 3.86
C TYR A 91 5.86 -5.42 3.36
N THR A 92 5.72 -5.03 2.08
CA THR A 92 6.54 -3.95 1.49
C THR A 92 5.68 -3.10 0.57
N ILE A 93 5.87 -1.77 0.66
CA ILE A 93 5.35 -0.82 -0.32
C ILE A 93 6.37 -0.75 -1.47
N ILE A 94 5.89 -0.77 -2.71
CA ILE A 94 6.73 -0.68 -3.91
C ILE A 94 6.08 0.29 -4.91
N GLY A 95 6.89 1.16 -5.52
CA GLY A 95 6.45 2.08 -6.57
C GLY A 95 5.64 3.27 -6.07
N HIS A 96 5.73 3.61 -4.76
CA HIS A 96 5.05 4.77 -4.18
C HIS A 96 5.36 6.05 -4.96
N SER A 97 4.37 6.92 -5.13
CA SER A 97 4.46 8.14 -5.93
C SER A 97 5.66 9.02 -5.59
N GLU A 98 6.01 9.19 -4.32
CA GLU A 98 7.19 9.95 -3.90
C GLU A 98 8.49 9.33 -4.42
N ARG A 99 8.58 7.99 -4.52
CA ARG A 99 9.77 7.34 -5.05
C ARG A 99 9.91 7.50 -6.55
N ARG A 100 8.79 7.45 -7.27
CA ARG A 100 8.77 7.77 -8.71
C ARG A 100 9.19 9.22 -8.96
N LEU A 101 8.65 10.15 -8.19
CA LEU A 101 8.90 11.57 -8.35
C LEU A 101 10.32 11.99 -7.94
N TYR A 102 10.72 11.68 -6.70
CA TYR A 102 11.96 12.20 -6.11
C TYR A 102 13.17 11.28 -6.35
N PHE A 103 12.97 9.97 -6.43
CA PHE A 103 14.05 8.98 -6.56
C PHE A 103 14.09 8.33 -7.93
N LYS A 104 13.28 8.82 -8.89
CA LYS A 104 13.28 8.39 -10.31
C LYS A 104 13.06 6.88 -10.48
N GLU A 105 12.28 6.26 -9.60
CA GLU A 105 11.89 4.87 -9.79
C GLU A 105 11.03 4.72 -11.05
N THR A 106 11.45 3.85 -11.96
CA THR A 106 10.76 3.52 -13.21
C THR A 106 9.87 2.29 -13.03
N ASP A 107 9.00 2.02 -14.00
CA ASP A 107 8.17 0.82 -13.98
C ASP A 107 9.01 -0.47 -14.02
N GLU A 108 10.19 -0.43 -14.68
CA GLU A 108 11.15 -1.53 -14.73
C GLU A 108 11.77 -1.79 -13.35
N THR A 109 12.21 -0.75 -12.64
CA THR A 109 12.76 -0.91 -11.28
C THR A 109 11.69 -1.36 -10.29
N VAL A 110 10.45 -0.92 -10.45
CA VAL A 110 9.29 -1.39 -9.68
C VAL A 110 9.07 -2.90 -9.93
N ASN A 111 9.10 -3.35 -11.17
CA ASN A 111 8.99 -4.78 -11.51
C ASN A 111 10.10 -5.60 -10.85
N LEU A 112 11.37 -5.20 -10.97
CA LEU A 112 12.50 -5.90 -10.35
C LEU A 112 12.32 -6.05 -8.83
N LYS A 113 11.84 -5.01 -8.15
CA LYS A 113 11.54 -5.05 -6.71
C LYS A 113 10.40 -6.00 -6.39
N ILE A 114 9.33 -6.03 -7.20
CA ILE A 114 8.21 -6.97 -7.03
C ILE A 114 8.71 -8.42 -7.16
N VAL A 115 9.52 -8.72 -8.18
CA VAL A 115 10.11 -10.05 -8.37
C VAL A 115 10.92 -10.46 -7.14
N SER A 116 11.78 -9.57 -6.62
CA SER A 116 12.58 -9.82 -5.41
C SER A 116 11.71 -10.04 -4.17
N ALA A 117 10.68 -9.20 -3.97
CA ALA A 117 9.74 -9.33 -2.86
C ALA A 117 9.01 -10.69 -2.88
N LEU A 118 8.42 -11.04 -4.02
CA LEU A 118 7.65 -12.27 -4.19
C LEU A 118 8.51 -13.54 -4.10
N LYS A 119 9.76 -13.50 -4.61
CA LYS A 119 10.76 -14.56 -4.42
C LYS A 119 11.02 -14.82 -2.93
N ASN A 120 11.05 -13.75 -2.13
CA ASN A 120 11.26 -13.81 -0.68
C ASN A 120 9.95 -13.98 0.12
N LYS A 121 8.81 -14.21 -0.54
CA LYS A 121 7.48 -14.44 0.04
C LYS A 121 6.92 -13.24 0.83
N LEU A 122 7.34 -12.02 0.49
CA LEU A 122 6.73 -10.80 1.02
C LEU A 122 5.38 -10.53 0.35
N GLN A 123 4.49 -9.90 1.09
CA GLN A 123 3.26 -9.32 0.58
C GLN A 123 3.56 -7.93 0.00
N VAL A 124 3.21 -7.71 -1.25
CA VAL A 124 3.53 -6.47 -1.97
C VAL A 124 2.33 -5.53 -1.99
N VAL A 125 2.54 -4.27 -1.66
CA VAL A 125 1.62 -3.16 -1.90
C VAL A 125 2.17 -2.37 -3.07
N LEU A 126 1.70 -2.69 -4.29
CA LEU A 126 2.06 -1.97 -5.50
C LEU A 126 1.29 -0.66 -5.57
N CYS A 127 1.99 0.47 -5.56
CA CYS A 127 1.41 1.79 -5.75
C CYS A 127 1.39 2.17 -7.24
N VAL A 128 0.22 2.60 -7.70
CA VAL A 128 -0.02 3.12 -9.05
C VAL A 128 -0.86 4.39 -8.97
N GLY A 129 -0.62 5.33 -9.87
CA GLY A 129 -1.37 6.58 -9.89
C GLY A 129 -0.86 7.54 -10.94
N GLU A 130 -1.75 8.41 -11.38
CA GLU A 130 -1.48 9.46 -12.34
C GLU A 130 -1.22 10.81 -11.67
N SER A 131 -0.40 11.63 -12.31
CA SER A 131 -0.18 13.03 -11.95
C SER A 131 -1.36 13.91 -12.35
N LEU A 132 -1.36 15.17 -11.88
CA LEU A 132 -2.37 16.15 -12.29
C LEU A 132 -2.27 16.46 -13.80
N GLU A 133 -1.06 16.52 -14.34
CA GLU A 133 -0.83 16.74 -15.76
C GLU A 133 -1.41 15.61 -16.61
N GLU A 134 -1.11 14.34 -16.25
CA GLU A 134 -1.63 13.17 -16.93
C GLU A 134 -3.17 13.10 -16.84
N LYS A 135 -3.76 13.48 -15.68
CA LYS A 135 -5.23 13.56 -15.53
C LYS A 135 -5.83 14.63 -16.44
N ASN A 136 -5.24 15.82 -16.49
CA ASN A 136 -5.75 16.92 -17.31
C ASN A 136 -5.63 16.64 -18.82
N ASN A 137 -4.75 15.73 -19.21
CA ASN A 137 -4.55 15.27 -20.58
C ASN A 137 -5.34 13.97 -20.90
N ASP A 138 -6.29 13.58 -20.05
CA ASP A 138 -7.11 12.36 -20.19
C ASP A 138 -6.29 11.05 -20.29
N GLN A 139 -5.06 11.03 -19.75
CA GLN A 139 -4.13 9.89 -19.81
C GLN A 139 -4.23 8.94 -18.61
N THR A 140 -5.15 9.16 -17.68
CA THR A 140 -5.28 8.37 -16.43
C THR A 140 -5.30 6.87 -16.71
N THR A 141 -6.14 6.41 -17.63
CA THR A 141 -6.27 4.98 -17.93
C THR A 141 -5.02 4.40 -18.56
N GLU A 142 -4.40 5.12 -19.49
CA GLU A 142 -3.15 4.70 -20.14
C GLU A 142 -2.01 4.55 -19.11
N VAL A 143 -1.87 5.53 -18.21
CA VAL A 143 -0.84 5.53 -17.17
C VAL A 143 -1.02 4.35 -16.22
N ILE A 144 -2.23 4.15 -15.71
CA ILE A 144 -2.53 3.06 -14.77
C ILE A 144 -2.33 1.69 -15.42
N GLU A 145 -2.80 1.52 -16.66
CA GLU A 145 -2.61 0.27 -17.40
C GLU A 145 -1.12 -0.01 -17.64
N ARG A 146 -0.37 0.95 -18.13
CA ARG A 146 1.09 0.84 -18.32
C ARG A 146 1.80 0.47 -17.03
N GLN A 147 1.55 1.19 -15.94
CA GLN A 147 2.19 0.94 -14.65
C GLN A 147 1.92 -0.47 -14.15
N ILE A 148 0.68 -0.97 -14.23
CA ILE A 148 0.33 -2.31 -13.79
C ILE A 148 0.96 -3.37 -14.71
N GLN A 149 0.83 -3.23 -16.02
CA GLN A 149 1.35 -4.20 -16.99
C GLN A 149 2.88 -4.34 -16.86
N ARG A 150 3.60 -3.22 -16.76
CA ARG A 150 5.06 -3.23 -16.59
C ARG A 150 5.46 -3.80 -15.23
N ALA A 151 4.80 -3.38 -14.15
CA ALA A 151 5.07 -3.86 -12.80
C ALA A 151 4.87 -5.39 -12.66
N LEU A 152 3.91 -5.96 -13.40
CA LEU A 152 3.57 -7.38 -13.33
C LEU A 152 4.18 -8.24 -14.45
N GLN A 153 5.09 -7.67 -15.25
CA GLN A 153 5.77 -8.43 -16.29
C GLN A 153 6.51 -9.63 -15.69
N ASN A 154 6.31 -10.82 -16.27
CA ASN A 154 6.88 -12.10 -15.83
C ASN A 154 6.45 -12.57 -14.42
N ILE A 155 5.45 -11.94 -13.79
CA ILE A 155 4.88 -12.41 -12.53
C ILE A 155 3.87 -13.52 -12.82
N LYS A 156 4.03 -14.68 -12.17
CA LYS A 156 3.12 -15.82 -12.34
C LYS A 156 1.78 -15.57 -11.65
N LYS A 157 0.70 -16.05 -12.22
CA LYS A 157 -0.65 -16.00 -11.64
C LYS A 157 -0.70 -16.46 -10.18
N SER A 158 0.02 -17.52 -9.82
CA SER A 158 0.07 -18.04 -8.46
C SER A 158 0.68 -17.07 -7.44
N GLN A 159 1.43 -16.06 -7.89
CA GLN A 159 2.07 -15.07 -7.04
C GLN A 159 1.17 -13.86 -6.76
N ILE A 160 0.11 -13.65 -7.55
CA ILE A 160 -0.80 -12.50 -7.41
C ILE A 160 -1.55 -12.51 -6.08
N SER A 161 -1.72 -13.67 -5.43
CA SER A 161 -2.28 -13.74 -4.08
C SER A 161 -1.43 -13.04 -2.99
N ASN A 162 -0.17 -12.74 -3.30
CA ASN A 162 0.74 -11.99 -2.44
C ASN A 162 0.87 -10.51 -2.85
N LEU A 163 -0.05 -10.00 -3.65
CA LEU A 163 -0.02 -8.64 -4.15
C LEU A 163 -1.34 -7.92 -3.85
N MET A 164 -1.24 -6.67 -3.48
CA MET A 164 -2.30 -5.68 -3.37
C MET A 164 -1.94 -4.51 -4.28
N VAL A 165 -2.93 -3.82 -4.83
CA VAL A 165 -2.72 -2.59 -5.60
C VAL A 165 -3.26 -1.40 -4.80
N ALA A 166 -2.44 -0.40 -4.56
CA ALA A 166 -2.85 0.87 -3.98
C ALA A 166 -2.96 1.92 -5.10
N TYR A 167 -4.16 2.41 -5.33
CA TYR A 167 -4.39 3.52 -6.25
C TYR A 167 -4.14 4.84 -5.54
N GLU A 168 -3.15 5.57 -6.00
CA GLU A 168 -2.72 6.86 -5.48
C GLU A 168 -3.00 7.96 -6.51
N PRO A 169 -4.19 8.61 -6.55
CA PRO A 169 -4.37 9.79 -7.40
C PRO A 169 -3.39 10.88 -6.91
N ILE A 170 -2.23 11.02 -7.59
CA ILE A 170 -1.10 11.85 -7.09
C ILE A 170 -1.56 13.30 -6.92
N TRP A 171 -2.45 13.77 -7.79
CA TRP A 171 -3.06 15.09 -7.71
C TRP A 171 -3.92 15.33 -6.45
N ALA A 172 -4.31 14.26 -5.76
CA ALA A 172 -5.11 14.32 -4.53
C ALA A 172 -4.24 14.18 -3.25
N ILE A 173 -2.96 13.82 -3.37
CA ILE A 173 -2.09 13.59 -2.20
C ILE A 173 -1.65 14.94 -1.62
N GLY A 174 -2.08 15.23 -0.38
CA GLY A 174 -1.66 16.44 0.35
C GLY A 174 -2.24 17.76 -0.18
N THR A 175 -3.13 17.73 -1.17
CA THR A 175 -3.69 18.93 -1.80
C THR A 175 -5.06 19.33 -1.23
N GLY A 176 -5.70 18.48 -0.44
CA GLY A 176 -7.08 18.62 0.01
C GLY A 176 -8.13 18.30 -1.06
N LYS A 177 -7.73 18.06 -2.32
CA LYS A 177 -8.63 17.55 -3.36
C LYS A 177 -8.87 16.06 -3.14
N ILE A 178 -10.09 15.60 -3.39
CA ILE A 178 -10.47 14.19 -3.29
C ILE A 178 -11.26 13.80 -4.54
N PRO A 179 -11.07 12.59 -5.08
CA PRO A 179 -11.94 12.07 -6.13
C PRO A 179 -13.34 11.79 -5.58
N SER A 180 -14.35 11.81 -6.44
CA SER A 180 -15.68 11.32 -6.11
C SER A 180 -15.68 9.79 -5.90
N GLN A 181 -16.73 9.28 -5.22
CA GLN A 181 -16.91 7.83 -5.06
C GLN A 181 -17.00 7.11 -6.42
N ASP A 182 -17.65 7.72 -7.41
CA ASP A 182 -17.78 7.16 -8.76
C ASP A 182 -16.43 7.07 -9.48
N GLU A 183 -15.55 8.08 -9.35
CA GLU A 183 -14.18 8.01 -9.87
C GLU A 183 -13.39 6.87 -9.21
N VAL A 184 -13.51 6.73 -7.89
CA VAL A 184 -12.83 5.65 -7.14
C VAL A 184 -13.36 4.28 -7.53
N MET A 185 -14.68 4.13 -7.67
CA MET A 185 -15.32 2.90 -8.13
C MET A 185 -14.88 2.55 -9.55
N SER A 186 -14.94 3.50 -10.47
CA SER A 186 -14.53 3.33 -11.86
C SER A 186 -13.07 2.87 -11.96
N MET A 187 -12.18 3.46 -11.16
CA MET A 187 -10.78 3.05 -11.11
C MET A 187 -10.60 1.64 -10.53
N SER A 188 -11.33 1.29 -9.49
CA SER A 188 -11.31 -0.07 -8.94
C SER A 188 -11.71 -1.11 -9.99
N LEU A 189 -12.77 -0.85 -10.74
CA LEU A 189 -13.23 -1.72 -11.82
C LEU A 189 -12.20 -1.79 -12.97
N PHE A 190 -11.59 -0.67 -13.30
CA PHE A 190 -10.56 -0.60 -14.34
C PHE A 190 -9.32 -1.42 -13.97
N ILE A 191 -8.81 -1.28 -12.73
CA ILE A 191 -7.70 -2.10 -12.24
C ILE A 191 -8.06 -3.59 -12.30
N LYS A 192 -9.27 -3.99 -11.87
CA LYS A 192 -9.72 -5.38 -11.98
C LYS A 192 -9.79 -5.86 -13.42
N LYS A 193 -10.21 -5.01 -14.36
CA LYS A 193 -10.21 -5.33 -15.80
C LYS A 193 -8.80 -5.63 -16.30
N ILE A 194 -7.82 -4.80 -15.95
CA ILE A 194 -6.40 -5.03 -16.33
C ILE A 194 -5.92 -6.38 -15.79
N ILE A 195 -6.15 -6.68 -14.52
CA ILE A 195 -5.74 -7.95 -13.91
C ILE A 195 -6.48 -9.14 -14.52
N SER A 196 -7.75 -8.98 -14.89
CA SER A 196 -8.52 -10.01 -15.58
C SER A 196 -7.94 -10.32 -16.97
N ASN A 197 -7.49 -9.30 -17.69
CA ASN A 197 -6.86 -9.45 -19.00
C ASN A 197 -5.47 -10.09 -18.91
N LEU A 198 -4.69 -9.75 -17.89
CA LEU A 198 -3.34 -10.30 -17.69
C LEU A 198 -3.37 -11.76 -17.20
N TYR A 199 -4.37 -12.14 -16.44
CA TYR A 199 -4.45 -13.46 -15.81
C TYR A 199 -5.82 -14.12 -16.05
N ASP A 200 -6.82 -13.79 -15.22
CA ASP A 200 -8.23 -14.16 -15.38
C ASP A 200 -9.14 -13.42 -14.39
N ARG A 201 -10.45 -13.55 -14.59
CA ARG A 201 -11.49 -12.93 -13.77
C ARG A 201 -11.42 -13.36 -12.31
N LYS A 202 -11.19 -14.65 -12.03
CA LYS A 202 -11.12 -15.17 -10.64
C LYS A 202 -9.96 -14.57 -9.85
N THR A 203 -8.83 -14.31 -10.52
CA THR A 203 -7.67 -13.64 -9.94
C THR A 203 -7.99 -12.18 -9.65
N ALA A 204 -8.61 -11.47 -10.59
CA ALA A 204 -9.02 -10.08 -10.44
C ALA A 204 -10.04 -9.87 -9.29
N GLU A 205 -11.01 -10.78 -9.14
CA GLU A 205 -12.01 -10.72 -8.06
C GLU A 205 -11.38 -10.89 -6.66
N LYS A 206 -10.28 -11.64 -6.56
CA LYS A 206 -9.57 -11.88 -5.29
C LYS A 206 -8.57 -10.79 -4.94
N LEU A 207 -8.14 -9.99 -5.90
CA LEU A 207 -7.17 -8.93 -5.68
C LEU A 207 -7.70 -7.92 -4.65
N ASP A 208 -6.85 -7.53 -3.71
CA ASP A 208 -7.11 -6.40 -2.82
C ASP A 208 -6.68 -5.10 -3.50
N ILE A 209 -7.61 -4.16 -3.60
CA ILE A 209 -7.35 -2.81 -4.11
C ILE A 209 -7.57 -1.83 -2.97
N LEU A 210 -6.60 -0.95 -2.75
CA LEU A 210 -6.61 0.04 -1.67
C LEU A 210 -6.70 1.44 -2.28
N TYR A 211 -7.33 2.35 -1.58
CA TYR A 211 -7.25 3.78 -1.91
C TYR A 211 -6.10 4.43 -1.13
N GLY A 212 -5.23 5.16 -1.83
CA GLY A 212 -4.00 5.76 -1.29
C GLY A 212 -3.90 7.28 -1.40
N GLY A 213 -5.01 7.99 -1.66
CA GLY A 213 -5.06 9.44 -1.63
C GLY A 213 -5.17 10.02 -0.22
N SER A 214 -5.67 11.26 -0.10
CA SER A 214 -5.88 11.93 1.20
C SER A 214 -7.02 11.29 1.98
N VAL A 215 -6.70 10.60 3.07
CA VAL A 215 -7.64 9.89 3.94
C VAL A 215 -7.61 10.46 5.36
N ASN A 216 -8.78 10.60 5.96
CA ASN A 216 -9.01 10.89 7.37
C ASN A 216 -10.23 10.12 7.90
N SER A 217 -10.57 10.24 9.19
CA SER A 217 -11.70 9.52 9.80
C SER A 217 -13.07 9.97 9.29
N GLN A 218 -13.18 11.11 8.63
CA GLN A 218 -14.45 11.63 8.09
C GLN A 218 -14.75 11.07 6.71
N ASN A 219 -13.71 10.79 5.88
CA ASN A 219 -13.89 10.35 4.49
C ASN A 219 -13.47 8.89 4.22
N ALA A 220 -12.94 8.17 5.21
CA ALA A 220 -12.42 6.81 5.03
C ALA A 220 -13.48 5.83 4.48
N LEU A 221 -14.73 5.94 4.90
CA LEU A 221 -15.83 5.10 4.43
C LEU A 221 -16.21 5.43 2.98
N ASP A 222 -16.14 6.69 2.56
CA ASP A 222 -16.46 7.12 1.20
C ASP A 222 -15.60 6.41 0.16
N PHE A 223 -14.35 6.06 0.53
CA PHE A 223 -13.44 5.37 -0.36
C PHE A 223 -13.51 3.84 -0.29
N THR A 224 -14.22 3.29 0.68
CA THR A 224 -14.27 1.82 0.86
C THR A 224 -15.66 1.24 0.71
N ASP A 225 -16.71 2.04 0.90
CA ASP A 225 -18.08 1.58 0.80
C ASP A 225 -18.57 1.70 -0.64
N ASN A 226 -19.00 0.56 -1.21
CA ASN A 226 -19.53 0.44 -2.58
C ASN A 226 -18.57 0.83 -3.71
N THR A 227 -17.31 1.17 -3.43
CA THR A 227 -16.30 1.55 -4.45
C THR A 227 -15.53 0.37 -5.02
N GLY A 228 -15.65 -0.80 -4.41
CA GLY A 228 -14.83 -1.96 -4.76
C GLY A 228 -13.40 -1.92 -4.19
N MET A 229 -13.03 -0.84 -3.48
CA MET A 229 -11.77 -0.78 -2.72
C MET A 229 -11.88 -1.61 -1.44
N ASN A 230 -10.86 -2.42 -1.16
CA ASN A 230 -10.86 -3.30 0.00
C ASN A 230 -10.08 -2.75 1.19
N GLY A 231 -9.61 -1.52 1.12
CA GLY A 231 -8.89 -0.88 2.21
C GLY A 231 -8.26 0.44 1.84
N LEU A 232 -7.32 0.89 2.67
CA LEU A 232 -6.72 2.21 2.63
C LEU A 232 -5.21 2.13 2.81
N LEU A 233 -4.47 2.96 2.07
CA LEU A 233 -3.06 3.27 2.33
C LEU A 233 -2.99 4.71 2.87
N VAL A 234 -2.86 4.84 4.18
CA VAL A 234 -3.00 6.10 4.91
C VAL A 234 -1.63 6.74 5.13
N GLY A 235 -1.41 7.93 4.61
CA GLY A 235 -0.19 8.71 4.80
C GLY A 235 -0.21 9.54 6.08
N GLY A 236 -0.22 10.87 5.97
CA GLY A 236 -0.07 11.82 7.08
C GLY A 236 -0.99 11.60 8.28
N ALA A 237 -2.26 11.22 8.05
CA ALA A 237 -3.21 10.93 9.13
C ALA A 237 -2.76 9.76 10.03
N SER A 238 -1.90 8.85 9.53
CA SER A 238 -1.38 7.73 10.30
C SER A 238 -0.31 8.11 11.34
N LEU A 239 0.25 9.31 11.25
CA LEU A 239 1.19 9.85 12.23
C LEU A 239 0.49 10.43 13.46
N ASN A 240 -0.77 10.86 13.32
CA ASN A 240 -1.62 11.18 14.46
C ASN A 240 -2.29 9.87 14.95
N ALA A 241 -1.76 9.30 16.01
CA ALA A 241 -2.21 8.00 16.52
C ALA A 241 -3.72 7.96 16.84
N SER A 242 -4.27 9.06 17.40
CA SER A 242 -5.71 9.14 17.70
C SER A 242 -6.57 9.18 16.44
N GLU A 243 -6.12 9.91 15.40
CA GLU A 243 -6.79 9.94 14.10
C GLU A 243 -6.74 8.57 13.41
N PHE A 244 -5.57 7.94 13.42
CA PHE A 244 -5.43 6.61 12.84
C PHE A 244 -6.30 5.55 13.55
N VAL A 245 -6.40 5.64 14.89
CA VAL A 245 -7.33 4.80 15.67
C VAL A 245 -8.78 5.04 15.26
N ARG A 246 -9.19 6.30 15.04
CA ARG A 246 -10.54 6.60 14.54
C ARG A 246 -10.79 5.95 13.19
N ILE A 247 -9.84 6.09 12.22
CA ILE A 247 -9.95 5.44 10.91
C ILE A 247 -10.07 3.92 11.06
N VAL A 248 -9.17 3.30 11.81
CA VAL A 248 -9.16 1.83 11.99
C VAL A 248 -10.44 1.32 12.62
N ASN A 249 -11.03 2.05 13.57
CA ASN A 249 -12.23 1.63 14.28
C ASN A 249 -13.55 1.83 13.50
N LEU A 250 -13.51 2.37 12.30
CA LEU A 250 -14.65 2.38 11.37
C LEU A 250 -14.94 1.01 10.76
N PHE A 251 -13.97 0.11 10.81
CA PHE A 251 -13.99 -1.23 10.21
C PHE A 251 -13.94 -2.31 11.35
#